data_cabb71fe63d46e119eaa0da902058c6b
#
_entry.id   cabb71fe63d46e119eaa0da902058c6b
#
_cell.length_a   1.000
_cell.length_b   1.000
_cell.length_c   1.000
_cell.angle_alpha   90.00
_cell.angle_beta   90.00
_cell.angle_gamma   90.00
#
_symmetry.space_group_name_H-M   'P 1'
#
loop_
_entity.id
_entity.type
_entity.pdbx_description
1 polymer ?
#
loop_
_entity_poly.entity_id
_entity_poly.type
_entity_poly.pdbx_seq_one_letter_code
_entity_poly.pdbx_strand_id
1 'polypeptide(L)'
;NGNKLALTVGGVRAYNQENLFSKKSPEKFKVFIGFKNMVCTNLCISTDGLADQIRVNSLNQLSEAVENLLRQYDRIKHLGMMERMSRFELTQAQFAHFIGKLRMYQFMDKSEQRQCFPVSLNDSQINTVVKNYYHDPNFSCKGDGTINMWRLYNLFTEANKSSYIDNNFERNVNAYDLTNNLVNSLQNRTGNWFLHN
;
A
#
# COMPACT_ATOMS: atom_id res chain seq x y z
N ASN A 1 -23.05 -5.33 -3.15
CA ASN A 1 -22.26 -6.23 -2.29
C ASN A 1 -21.00 -5.50 -1.88
N GLY A 2 -21.06 -4.81 -0.71
CA GLY A 2 -19.89 -4.13 -0.14
C GLY A 2 -18.87 -5.15 0.37
N ASN A 3 -17.59 -4.93 0.11
CA ASN A 3 -16.52 -5.75 0.67
C ASN A 3 -16.54 -5.66 2.20
N LYS A 4 -16.56 -6.80 2.86
CA LYS A 4 -16.44 -6.85 4.31
C LYS A 4 -14.99 -6.57 4.71
N LEU A 5 -14.78 -5.54 5.54
CA LEU A 5 -13.50 -5.17 6.11
C LEU A 5 -13.48 -5.53 7.60
N ALA A 6 -12.45 -6.22 8.04
CA ALA A 6 -12.21 -6.52 9.45
C ALA A 6 -11.03 -5.70 9.97
N LEU A 7 -11.25 -4.95 11.05
CA LEU A 7 -10.16 -4.28 11.76
C LEU A 7 -9.16 -5.35 12.22
N THR A 8 -7.90 -5.14 11.92
CA THR A 8 -6.86 -6.15 12.14
C THR A 8 -5.61 -5.47 12.70
N VAL A 9 -5.07 -6.06 13.74
CA VAL A 9 -3.73 -5.73 14.28
C VAL A 9 -2.84 -6.91 14.00
N GLY A 10 -1.62 -6.65 13.58
CA GLY A 10 -0.64 -7.70 13.34
C GLY A 10 0.77 -7.18 13.42
N GLY A 11 1.72 -8.10 13.35
CA GLY A 11 3.11 -7.74 13.42
C GLY A 11 4.01 -8.85 12.90
N VAL A 12 5.24 -8.48 12.66
CA VAL A 12 6.31 -9.39 12.26
C VAL A 12 7.61 -8.99 12.91
N ARG A 13 8.40 -9.99 13.29
CA ARG A 13 9.81 -9.78 13.63
C ARG A 13 10.57 -9.53 12.32
N ALA A 14 11.21 -8.37 12.22
CA ALA A 14 11.98 -8.02 11.04
C ALA A 14 13.32 -8.76 11.05
N TYR A 15 13.49 -9.68 10.13
CA TYR A 15 14.73 -10.41 9.90
C TYR A 15 15.61 -9.62 8.92
N ASN A 16 16.43 -8.71 9.44
CA ASN A 16 17.46 -8.06 8.65
C ASN A 16 18.84 -8.64 8.98
N GLN A 17 19.87 -8.30 8.18
CA GLN A 17 21.23 -8.77 8.40
C GLN A 17 21.77 -8.41 9.79
N GLU A 18 21.41 -7.24 10.33
CA GLU A 18 21.81 -6.82 11.67
C GLU A 18 21.26 -7.74 12.75
N ASN A 19 20.03 -8.23 12.60
CA ASN A 19 19.43 -9.16 13.57
C ASN A 19 19.96 -10.59 13.43
N LEU A 20 20.44 -10.98 12.26
CA LEU A 20 20.97 -12.32 12.00
C LEU A 20 22.39 -12.49 12.53
N PHE A 21 23.20 -11.43 12.55
CA PHE A 21 24.63 -11.51 12.82
C PHE A 21 25.08 -10.93 14.15
N SER A 22 24.21 -10.24 14.91
CA SER A 22 24.56 -9.65 16.19
C SER A 22 23.65 -10.10 17.31
N LYS A 23 24.19 -10.90 18.24
CA LYS A 23 23.50 -11.27 19.50
C LYS A 23 23.24 -10.09 20.45
N LYS A 24 23.82 -8.92 20.17
CA LYS A 24 23.72 -7.71 20.99
C LYS A 24 22.81 -6.64 20.38
N SER A 25 22.38 -6.80 19.12
CA SER A 25 21.45 -5.85 18.50
C SER A 25 20.03 -6.09 19.03
N PRO A 26 19.31 -5.03 19.41
CA PRO A 26 17.92 -5.17 19.80
C PRO A 26 17.10 -5.72 18.64
N GLU A 27 16.18 -6.60 18.95
CA GLU A 27 15.27 -7.16 17.95
C GLU A 27 14.42 -6.06 17.33
N LYS A 28 14.23 -6.14 16.00
CA LYS A 28 13.37 -5.23 15.26
C LYS A 28 12.03 -5.89 14.98
N PHE A 29 10.97 -5.15 15.28
CA PHE A 29 9.59 -5.54 15.00
C PHE A 29 8.93 -4.50 14.13
N LYS A 30 7.96 -4.96 13.35
CA LYS A 30 7.01 -4.12 12.64
C LYS A 30 5.62 -4.51 13.12
N VAL A 31 4.83 -3.51 13.49
CA VAL A 31 3.46 -3.71 13.95
C VAL A 31 2.55 -2.84 13.11
N PHE A 32 1.40 -3.35 12.73
CA PHE A 32 0.41 -2.58 12.00
C PHE A 32 -0.97 -2.71 12.63
N ILE A 33 -1.77 -1.67 12.41
CA ILE A 33 -3.22 -1.65 12.55
C ILE A 33 -3.83 -1.18 11.24
N GLY A 34 -4.86 -1.85 10.79
CA GLY A 34 -5.51 -1.54 9.51
C GLY A 34 -6.72 -2.43 9.30
N PHE A 35 -7.09 -2.64 8.04
CA PHE A 35 -8.20 -3.49 7.69
C PHE A 35 -7.77 -4.66 6.83
N LYS A 36 -8.32 -5.83 7.14
CA LYS A 36 -8.24 -6.99 6.25
C LYS A 36 -9.50 -7.03 5.39
N ASN A 37 -9.31 -7.04 4.08
CA ASN A 37 -10.40 -7.28 3.15
C ASN A 37 -10.75 -8.78 3.19
N MET A 38 -11.97 -9.11 3.61
CA MET A 38 -12.38 -10.50 3.82
C MET A 38 -12.64 -11.26 2.51
N VAL A 39 -12.68 -10.58 1.37
CA VAL A 39 -12.88 -11.22 0.05
C VAL A 39 -11.56 -11.75 -0.52
N CYS A 40 -10.47 -10.99 -0.40
CA CYS A 40 -9.17 -11.32 -1.00
C CYS A 40 -8.04 -11.47 0.02
N THR A 41 -8.34 -11.29 1.30
CA THR A 41 -7.35 -11.29 2.41
C THR A 41 -6.28 -10.21 2.33
N ASN A 42 -6.43 -9.20 1.47
CA ASN A 42 -5.53 -8.08 1.36
C ASN A 42 -5.50 -7.24 2.65
N LEU A 43 -4.31 -6.80 3.04
CA LEU A 43 -4.12 -5.90 4.17
C LEU A 43 -4.12 -4.45 3.67
N CYS A 44 -5.08 -3.69 4.16
CA CYS A 44 -5.23 -2.27 3.92
C CYS A 44 -4.60 -1.52 5.09
N ILE A 45 -3.41 -0.96 4.89
CA ILE A 45 -2.63 -0.27 5.93
C ILE A 45 -2.41 1.16 5.47
N SER A 46 -2.78 2.14 6.31
CA SER A 46 -2.50 3.55 6.11
C SER A 46 -1.17 3.96 6.77
N THR A 47 -0.67 5.12 6.41
CA THR A 47 0.63 5.63 6.93
C THR A 47 0.66 5.72 8.45
N ASP A 48 -0.44 6.14 9.09
CA ASP A 48 -0.59 6.19 10.55
C ASP A 48 -0.87 4.83 11.20
N GLY A 49 -1.08 3.80 10.41
CA GLY A 49 -1.34 2.43 10.86
C GLY A 49 -0.11 1.51 10.87
N LEU A 50 1.08 2.01 10.59
CA LEU A 50 2.31 1.22 10.59
C LEU A 50 3.35 1.81 11.54
N ALA A 51 3.85 0.99 12.45
CA ALA A 51 5.07 1.25 13.19
C ALA A 51 6.14 0.24 12.73
N ASP A 52 7.06 0.73 11.93
CA ASP A 52 8.19 -0.03 11.43
C ASP A 52 9.43 0.17 12.32
N GLN A 53 10.37 -0.75 12.25
CA GLN A 53 11.67 -0.66 12.93
C GLN A 53 11.62 -0.44 14.45
N ILE A 54 10.60 -0.98 15.13
CA ILE A 54 10.52 -0.96 16.58
C ILE A 54 11.69 -1.78 17.13
N ARG A 55 12.61 -1.15 17.85
CA ARG A 55 13.71 -1.83 18.53
C ARG A 55 13.25 -2.22 19.92
N VAL A 56 13.28 -3.52 20.22
CA VAL A 56 12.77 -4.07 21.47
C VAL A 56 13.89 -4.74 22.24
N ASN A 57 14.16 -4.24 23.44
CA ASN A 57 15.03 -4.87 24.44
C ASN A 57 14.22 -5.60 25.52
N SER A 58 12.92 -5.35 25.60
CA SER A 58 12.01 -6.00 26.56
C SER A 58 10.57 -6.04 26.01
N LEU A 59 9.75 -6.94 26.55
CA LEU A 59 8.33 -7.05 26.19
C LEU A 59 7.55 -5.75 26.46
N ASN A 60 7.91 -5.00 27.49
CA ASN A 60 7.26 -3.75 27.84
C ASN A 60 7.39 -2.71 26.73
N GLN A 61 8.55 -2.63 26.07
CA GLN A 61 8.76 -1.72 24.94
C GLN A 61 7.88 -2.05 23.74
N LEU A 62 7.65 -3.33 23.48
CA LEU A 62 6.74 -3.74 22.40
C LEU A 62 5.29 -3.37 22.75
N SER A 63 4.84 -3.60 23.96
CA SER A 63 3.50 -3.21 24.41
C SER A 63 3.29 -1.70 24.31
N GLU A 64 4.24 -0.90 24.76
CA GLU A 64 4.19 0.55 24.65
C GLU A 64 4.12 1.03 23.19
N ALA A 65 4.92 0.42 22.30
CA ALA A 65 4.89 0.74 20.88
C ALA A 65 3.52 0.42 20.24
N VAL A 66 2.92 -0.72 20.61
CA VAL A 66 1.56 -1.09 20.14
C VAL A 66 0.51 -0.12 20.69
N GLU A 67 0.57 0.25 21.97
CA GLU A 67 -0.36 1.22 22.55
C GLU A 67 -0.24 2.59 21.88
N ASN A 68 0.98 3.05 21.60
CA ASN A 68 1.21 4.31 20.90
C ASN A 68 0.63 4.27 19.47
N LEU A 69 0.82 3.17 18.75
CA LEU A 69 0.23 2.97 17.43
C LEU A 69 -1.29 3.02 17.49
N LEU A 70 -1.92 2.34 18.46
CA LEU A 70 -3.37 2.35 18.65
C LEU A 70 -3.93 3.75 18.95
N ARG A 71 -3.16 4.59 19.68
CA ARG A 71 -3.54 5.98 19.96
C ARG A 71 -3.43 6.90 18.75
N GLN A 72 -2.46 6.67 17.88
CA GLN A 72 -2.19 7.50 16.70
C GLN A 72 -3.07 7.15 15.50
N TYR A 73 -3.52 5.90 15.40
CA TYR A 73 -4.28 5.42 14.27
C TYR A 73 -5.70 5.99 14.21
N ASP A 74 -6.00 6.71 13.15
CA ASP A 74 -7.33 7.24 12.88
C ASP A 74 -8.14 6.29 11.97
N ARG A 75 -8.88 5.38 12.62
CA ARG A 75 -9.75 4.42 11.94
C ARG A 75 -10.81 5.08 11.06
N ILE A 76 -11.37 6.20 11.50
CA ILE A 76 -12.46 6.89 10.77
C ILE A 76 -11.90 7.52 9.50
N LYS A 77 -10.76 8.20 9.61
CA LYS A 77 -10.04 8.75 8.46
C LYS A 77 -9.66 7.66 7.45
N HIS A 78 -9.15 6.53 7.91
CA HIS A 78 -8.76 5.41 7.04
C HIS A 78 -9.96 4.84 6.29
N LEU A 79 -11.09 4.57 6.97
CA LEU A 79 -12.33 4.10 6.34
C LEU A 79 -12.89 5.13 5.35
N GLY A 80 -12.92 6.40 5.73
CA GLY A 80 -13.39 7.48 4.86
C GLY A 80 -12.56 7.60 3.57
N MET A 81 -11.24 7.37 3.67
CA MET A 81 -10.37 7.36 2.49
C MET A 81 -10.66 6.18 1.58
N MET A 82 -10.84 4.96 2.11
CA MET A 82 -11.20 3.79 1.31
C MET A 82 -12.58 3.96 0.63
N GLU A 83 -13.52 4.58 1.33
CA GLU A 83 -14.82 4.94 0.75
C GLU A 83 -14.65 5.96 -0.38
N ARG A 84 -13.82 6.99 -0.16
CA ARG A 84 -13.49 7.99 -1.19
C ARG A 84 -12.86 7.34 -2.43
N MET A 85 -11.94 6.38 -2.27
CA MET A 85 -11.35 5.63 -3.38
C MET A 85 -12.41 4.95 -4.26
N SER A 86 -13.53 4.51 -3.72
CA SER A 86 -14.60 3.86 -4.49
C SER A 86 -15.35 4.81 -5.43
N ARG A 87 -15.26 6.13 -5.21
CA ARG A 87 -15.99 7.17 -5.94
C ARG A 87 -15.24 7.72 -7.16
N PHE A 88 -13.93 7.43 -7.27
CA PHE A 88 -13.09 7.92 -8.37
C PHE A 88 -12.70 6.76 -9.28
N GLU A 89 -12.74 6.99 -10.58
CA GLU A 89 -12.49 5.97 -11.59
C GLU A 89 -11.46 6.46 -12.63
N LEU A 90 -10.70 5.51 -13.16
CA LEU A 90 -9.87 5.69 -14.33
C LEU A 90 -10.55 5.04 -15.54
N THR A 91 -10.50 5.70 -16.68
CA THR A 91 -10.74 5.05 -17.97
C THR A 91 -9.60 4.09 -18.29
N GLN A 92 -9.80 3.19 -19.25
CA GLN A 92 -8.75 2.29 -19.73
C GLN A 92 -7.51 3.05 -20.21
N ALA A 93 -7.71 4.16 -20.97
CA ALA A 93 -6.62 4.99 -21.46
C ALA A 93 -5.83 5.63 -20.30
N GLN A 94 -6.52 6.10 -19.27
CA GLN A 94 -5.93 6.67 -18.08
C GLN A 94 -5.16 5.61 -17.29
N PHE A 95 -5.72 4.41 -17.12
CA PHE A 95 -5.02 3.29 -16.48
C PHE A 95 -3.75 2.92 -17.26
N ALA A 96 -3.82 2.81 -18.59
CA ALA A 96 -2.65 2.49 -19.42
C ALA A 96 -1.55 3.57 -19.30
N HIS A 97 -1.93 4.85 -19.28
CA HIS A 97 -0.99 5.95 -19.06
C HIS A 97 -0.33 5.85 -17.68
N PHE A 98 -1.10 5.58 -16.64
CA PHE A 98 -0.62 5.40 -15.28
C PHE A 98 0.39 4.24 -15.18
N ILE A 99 0.07 3.07 -15.73
CA ILE A 99 0.97 1.92 -15.77
C ILE A 99 2.26 2.24 -16.52
N GLY A 100 2.16 2.98 -17.64
CA GLY A 100 3.34 3.47 -18.37
C GLY A 100 4.27 4.30 -17.49
N LYS A 101 3.70 5.23 -16.73
CA LYS A 101 4.48 6.05 -15.76
C LYS A 101 5.10 5.23 -14.65
N LEU A 102 4.40 4.24 -14.07
CA LEU A 102 4.96 3.33 -13.07
C LEU A 102 6.18 2.58 -13.61
N ARG A 103 6.13 2.16 -14.87
CA ARG A 103 7.27 1.50 -15.52
C ARG A 103 8.42 2.47 -15.78
N MET A 104 8.15 3.66 -16.28
CA MET A 104 9.18 4.67 -16.53
C MET A 104 9.92 5.06 -15.25
N TYR A 105 9.21 5.14 -14.11
CA TYR A 105 9.79 5.46 -12.81
C TYR A 105 10.99 4.57 -12.47
N GLN A 106 10.97 3.29 -12.83
CA GLN A 106 12.05 2.35 -12.51
C GLN A 106 13.33 2.63 -13.30
N PHE A 107 13.25 3.33 -14.42
CA PHE A 107 14.38 3.69 -15.28
C PHE A 107 14.85 5.13 -15.08
N MET A 108 14.16 5.90 -14.25
CA MET A 108 14.58 7.27 -13.88
C MET A 108 15.84 7.20 -13.02
N ASP A 109 16.69 8.20 -13.14
CA ASP A 109 17.80 8.34 -12.22
C ASP A 109 17.33 8.70 -10.80
N LYS A 110 18.24 8.58 -9.81
CA LYS A 110 17.89 8.85 -8.41
C LYS A 110 17.48 10.30 -8.15
N SER A 111 17.94 11.26 -8.95
CA SER A 111 17.60 12.67 -8.80
C SER A 111 16.19 12.93 -9.28
N GLU A 112 15.78 12.31 -10.39
CA GLU A 112 14.43 12.35 -10.93
C GLU A 112 13.45 11.61 -10.00
N GLN A 113 13.80 10.40 -9.53
CA GLN A 113 12.95 9.65 -8.61
C GLN A 113 12.64 10.41 -7.33
N ARG A 114 13.59 11.22 -6.80
CA ARG A 114 13.35 12.04 -5.60
C ARG A 114 12.33 13.17 -5.79
N GLN A 115 12.09 13.57 -7.03
CA GLN A 115 11.08 14.57 -7.38
C GLN A 115 9.70 13.97 -7.60
N CYS A 116 9.61 12.63 -7.64
CA CYS A 116 8.40 11.89 -7.86
C CYS A 116 7.87 11.29 -6.55
N PHE A 117 6.59 10.94 -6.55
CA PHE A 117 6.01 10.12 -5.50
C PHE A 117 6.70 8.74 -5.51
N PRO A 118 7.15 8.21 -4.36
CA PRO A 118 7.85 6.93 -4.32
C PRO A 118 6.93 5.77 -4.75
N VAL A 119 7.47 4.89 -5.59
CA VAL A 119 6.78 3.69 -6.07
C VAL A 119 7.56 2.46 -5.63
N SER A 120 6.92 1.61 -4.83
CA SER A 120 7.53 0.37 -4.31
C SER A 120 7.29 -0.87 -5.17
N LEU A 121 6.40 -0.79 -6.16
CA LEU A 121 6.11 -1.89 -7.09
C LEU A 121 7.29 -2.14 -8.02
N ASN A 122 7.72 -3.39 -8.13
CA ASN A 122 8.69 -3.81 -9.14
C ASN A 122 7.98 -4.19 -10.47
N ASP A 123 8.75 -4.46 -11.51
CA ASP A 123 8.21 -4.76 -12.86
C ASP A 123 7.31 -6.01 -12.87
N SER A 124 7.68 -7.06 -12.14
CA SER A 124 6.84 -8.27 -12.01
C SER A 124 5.51 -7.98 -11.32
N GLN A 125 5.51 -7.11 -10.31
CA GLN A 125 4.30 -6.69 -9.62
C GLN A 125 3.42 -5.80 -10.50
N ILE A 126 4.01 -4.89 -11.29
CA ILE A 126 3.28 -4.09 -12.27
C ILE A 126 2.63 -5.00 -13.32
N ASN A 127 3.33 -6.02 -13.81
CA ASN A 127 2.77 -7.01 -14.73
C ASN A 127 1.58 -7.76 -14.09
N THR A 128 1.69 -8.11 -12.81
CA THR A 128 0.59 -8.73 -12.05
C THR A 128 -0.62 -7.81 -11.96
N VAL A 129 -0.41 -6.52 -11.69
CA VAL A 129 -1.50 -5.51 -11.68
C VAL A 129 -2.19 -5.44 -13.04
N VAL A 130 -1.43 -5.38 -14.15
CA VAL A 130 -1.99 -5.34 -15.51
C VAL A 130 -2.76 -6.61 -15.83
N LYS A 131 -2.23 -7.79 -15.51
CA LYS A 131 -2.93 -9.06 -15.69
C LYS A 131 -4.25 -9.07 -14.90
N ASN A 132 -4.21 -8.67 -13.64
CA ASN A 132 -5.35 -8.70 -12.75
C ASN A 132 -6.39 -7.61 -13.06
N TYR A 133 -5.98 -6.50 -13.69
CA TYR A 133 -6.91 -5.51 -14.23
C TYR A 133 -7.95 -6.14 -15.17
N TYR A 134 -7.57 -7.16 -15.94
CA TYR A 134 -8.48 -7.88 -16.82
C TYR A 134 -9.12 -9.12 -16.20
N HIS A 135 -8.42 -9.79 -15.30
CA HIS A 135 -8.73 -11.18 -14.92
C HIS A 135 -8.97 -11.42 -13.44
N ASP A 136 -8.82 -10.42 -12.57
CA ASP A 136 -9.11 -10.62 -11.16
C ASP A 136 -10.61 -10.88 -10.94
N PRO A 137 -11.00 -11.95 -10.22
CA PRO A 137 -12.41 -12.30 -10.04
C PRO A 137 -13.21 -11.24 -9.26
N ASN A 138 -12.55 -10.40 -8.46
CA ASN A 138 -13.20 -9.44 -7.56
C ASN A 138 -12.93 -7.97 -7.94
N PHE A 139 -11.74 -7.69 -8.47
CA PHE A 139 -11.21 -6.32 -8.63
C PHE A 139 -10.81 -5.97 -10.06
N SER A 140 -11.12 -6.81 -11.06
CA SER A 140 -10.90 -6.46 -12.47
C SER A 140 -11.68 -5.20 -12.88
N CYS A 141 -11.32 -4.62 -14.01
CA CYS A 141 -12.05 -3.50 -14.59
C CYS A 141 -13.52 -3.86 -14.87
N LYS A 142 -14.35 -2.84 -15.01
CA LYS A 142 -15.73 -3.01 -15.48
C LYS A 142 -15.76 -3.39 -16.97
N GLY A 143 -16.91 -3.78 -17.48
CA GLY A 143 -17.08 -4.15 -18.89
C GLY A 143 -16.74 -3.06 -19.90
N ASP A 144 -16.79 -1.78 -19.50
CA ASP A 144 -16.38 -0.61 -20.28
C ASP A 144 -14.88 -0.28 -20.13
N GLY A 145 -14.11 -1.09 -19.40
CA GLY A 145 -12.69 -0.87 -19.12
C GLY A 145 -12.40 0.14 -18.02
N THR A 146 -13.41 0.70 -17.34
CA THR A 146 -13.18 1.59 -16.21
C THR A 146 -12.80 0.80 -14.95
N ILE A 147 -11.97 1.42 -14.10
CA ILE A 147 -11.59 0.85 -12.80
C ILE A 147 -11.62 1.93 -11.72
N ASN A 148 -12.33 1.68 -10.61
CA ASN A 148 -12.29 2.62 -9.50
C ASN A 148 -11.02 2.43 -8.65
N MET A 149 -10.68 3.47 -7.88
CA MET A 149 -9.44 3.48 -7.10
C MET A 149 -9.43 2.43 -5.98
N TRP A 150 -10.58 2.03 -5.45
CA TRP A 150 -10.66 0.94 -4.49
C TRP A 150 -10.26 -0.41 -5.13
N ARG A 151 -10.74 -0.69 -6.34
CA ARG A 151 -10.32 -1.88 -7.09
C ARG A 151 -8.83 -1.84 -7.40
N LEU A 152 -8.34 -0.71 -7.93
CA LEU A 152 -6.92 -0.53 -8.23
C LEU A 152 -6.03 -0.71 -7.00
N TYR A 153 -6.41 -0.14 -5.85
CA TYR A 153 -5.72 -0.35 -4.58
C TYR A 153 -5.63 -1.84 -4.21
N ASN A 154 -6.73 -2.58 -4.37
CA ASN A 154 -6.72 -4.02 -4.11
C ASN A 154 -5.84 -4.79 -5.11
N LEU A 155 -5.71 -4.36 -6.36
CA LEU A 155 -4.75 -4.94 -7.31
C LEU A 155 -3.30 -4.70 -6.87
N PHE A 156 -2.98 -3.54 -6.31
CA PHE A 156 -1.65 -3.26 -5.77
C PHE A 156 -1.34 -4.13 -4.55
N THR A 157 -2.24 -4.20 -3.59
CA THR A 157 -2.06 -5.02 -2.39
C THR A 157 -2.01 -6.51 -2.71
N GLU A 158 -2.72 -6.96 -3.75
CA GLU A 158 -2.63 -8.34 -4.27
C GLU A 158 -1.23 -8.60 -4.87
N ALA A 159 -0.73 -7.70 -5.70
CA ALA A 159 0.62 -7.80 -6.28
C ALA A 159 1.71 -7.78 -5.19
N ASN A 160 1.50 -7.03 -4.11
CA ASN A 160 2.42 -6.96 -2.98
C ASN A 160 2.56 -8.27 -2.20
N LYS A 161 1.62 -9.21 -2.30
CA LYS A 161 1.72 -10.54 -1.67
C LYS A 161 2.93 -11.35 -2.15
N SER A 162 3.47 -11.05 -3.31
CA SER A 162 4.71 -11.64 -3.81
C SER A 162 5.97 -11.12 -3.12
N SER A 163 5.85 -10.10 -2.27
CA SER A 163 6.96 -9.53 -1.51
C SER A 163 7.31 -10.38 -0.30
N TYR A 164 8.57 -10.29 0.14
CA TYR A 164 8.94 -10.81 1.46
C TYR A 164 8.10 -10.14 2.54
N ILE A 165 7.77 -10.91 3.58
CA ILE A 165 6.92 -10.46 4.69
C ILE A 165 7.45 -9.17 5.35
N ASP A 166 8.76 -9.01 5.42
CA ASP A 166 9.43 -7.84 6.00
C ASP A 166 9.13 -6.54 5.27
N ASN A 167 8.80 -6.61 3.97
CA ASN A 167 8.56 -5.43 3.12
C ASN A 167 7.08 -5.29 2.73
N ASN A 168 6.25 -6.27 3.08
CA ASN A 168 4.86 -6.29 2.64
C ASN A 168 4.05 -5.14 3.25
N PHE A 169 4.30 -4.81 4.51
CA PHE A 169 3.54 -3.78 5.21
C PHE A 169 3.82 -2.39 4.64
N GLU A 170 5.10 -2.03 4.45
CA GLU A 170 5.50 -0.75 3.86
C GLU A 170 5.03 -0.62 2.41
N ARG A 171 5.04 -1.71 1.66
CA ARG A 171 4.51 -1.74 0.29
C ARG A 171 3.00 -1.54 0.26
N ASN A 172 2.27 -2.05 1.24
CA ASN A 172 0.84 -1.80 1.36
C ASN A 172 0.53 -0.37 1.78
N VAL A 173 1.34 0.23 2.65
CA VAL A 173 1.28 1.68 2.96
C VAL A 173 1.57 2.50 1.70
N ASN A 174 2.62 2.17 0.94
CA ASN A 174 2.93 2.85 -0.31
C ASN A 174 1.79 2.73 -1.34
N ALA A 175 1.17 1.55 -1.45
CA ALA A 175 0.00 1.36 -2.31
C ALA A 175 -1.18 2.25 -1.89
N TYR A 176 -1.42 2.41 -0.59
CA TYR A 176 -2.43 3.30 -0.04
C TYR A 176 -2.13 4.75 -0.40
N ASP A 177 -0.92 5.22 -0.15
CA ASP A 177 -0.52 6.61 -0.41
C ASP A 177 -0.53 6.92 -1.91
N LEU A 178 -0.04 5.99 -2.75
CA LEU A 178 -0.05 6.11 -4.20
C LEU A 178 -1.49 6.25 -4.73
N THR A 179 -2.40 5.40 -4.25
CA THR A 179 -3.81 5.45 -4.67
C THR A 179 -4.49 6.71 -4.16
N ASN A 180 -4.20 7.15 -2.94
CA ASN A 180 -4.71 8.40 -2.39
C ASN A 180 -4.22 9.62 -3.20
N ASN A 181 -2.96 9.63 -3.62
CA ASN A 181 -2.42 10.68 -4.47
C ASN A 181 -3.14 10.73 -5.83
N LEU A 182 -3.43 9.56 -6.42
CA LEU A 182 -4.26 9.48 -7.62
C LEU A 182 -5.66 10.07 -7.42
N VAL A 183 -6.33 9.73 -6.32
CA VAL A 183 -7.64 10.29 -5.97
C VAL A 183 -7.58 11.81 -5.88
N ASN A 184 -6.54 12.36 -5.23
CA ASN A 184 -6.35 13.80 -5.11
C ASN A 184 -6.13 14.46 -6.49
N SER A 185 -5.34 13.84 -7.36
CA SER A 185 -5.09 14.33 -8.72
C SER A 185 -6.35 14.33 -9.56
N LEU A 186 -7.16 13.29 -9.48
CA LEU A 186 -8.45 13.21 -10.17
C LEU A 186 -9.44 14.24 -9.64
N GLN A 187 -9.52 14.44 -8.33
CA GLN A 187 -10.41 15.41 -7.71
C GLN A 187 -10.04 16.84 -8.10
N ASN A 188 -8.76 17.17 -8.09
CA ASN A 188 -8.25 18.50 -8.36
C ASN A 188 -8.07 18.77 -9.86
N ARG A 189 -8.35 17.77 -10.72
CA ARG A 189 -8.16 17.84 -12.18
C ARG A 189 -6.75 18.29 -12.57
N THR A 190 -5.76 17.93 -11.78
CA THR A 190 -4.36 18.20 -12.10
C THR A 190 -3.88 17.20 -13.14
N GLY A 191 -3.45 17.67 -14.30
CA GLY A 191 -2.99 16.80 -15.41
C GLY A 191 -1.69 16.06 -15.09
N ASN A 192 -0.98 16.44 -14.04
CA ASN A 192 0.23 15.80 -13.56
C ASN A 192 -0.11 14.68 -12.59
N TRP A 193 -0.45 13.56 -13.15
CA TRP A 193 -0.80 12.38 -12.41
C TRP A 193 0.36 11.92 -11.55
N PHE A 194 0.14 11.94 -10.23
CA PHE A 194 0.76 11.17 -9.16
C PHE A 194 2.30 11.03 -9.14
N LEU A 195 3.04 11.23 -10.22
CA LEU A 195 4.51 11.12 -10.24
C LEU A 195 5.23 12.46 -10.06
N HIS A 196 4.53 13.58 -9.89
CA HIS A 196 5.12 14.87 -9.56
C HIS A 196 4.54 15.36 -8.23
N ASN A 197 5.42 15.67 -7.27
CA ASN A 197 5.06 16.33 -6.03
C ASN A 197 4.63 17.77 -6.31
#